data_28c305b27c51234c8ede57a62bff0a90
#
_entry.id   28c305b27c51234c8ede57a62bff0a90
#
_cell.length_a   1.000
_cell.length_b   1.000
_cell.length_c   1.000
_cell.angle_alpha   90.00
_cell.angle_beta   90.00
_cell.angle_gamma   90.00
#
_symmetry.space_group_name_H-M   'P 1'
#
loop_
_entity.id
_entity.type
_entity.pdbx_description
1 polymer ?
#
loop_
_entity_poly.entity_id
_entity_poly.type
_entity_poly.pdbx_seq_one_letter_code
_entity_poly.pdbx_strand_id
1 'polypeptide(L)'
;MRPSNPSPLRIFGILGALLLILTSCKSSTSTSAGGGGAQNIVVGTTDSLQNSFDPAEAYDYFGSEVVFNTAETLVTYAPNAVNPSALLAAALPDVSADGLIYTFRLRTGVKFQDGTDMDAAAVKFSLERAKAFGDKDSEAAGFLLSGIKDIATPSPTTVVITLSAPDVAFLSKLAYSVASIVSPTAYRDNVASGTEAGAAVLAKYKTDTIVGTGPYKLVSYKEKQSLEFQANPGYWGTRPRTGKILVRLFDKSSALKIALQNHEVDIAFRSLQPDELASFRGARGFNVVEGQAPGIRYLVFNVNTAPWNNPDLRKALAAALDRMPVVNEVLKGTGKPLDSMIPPTFPTHAPAWTTLYGSGGDTGKVNAFLTAAGVPAGQRVNVDFWFSPTHYGDTEASVAQVIARTLEATGRFTVKISNVEWAEYGQKRKAGEMPVFLMGWFPDYLDEDDYLAPFADPKIFDPAKWNDPQMLSLVAAQARELDATARAAIIKQAQGYMADQTPYVPVFQISQFASSADSVSGIVLDPIQIFRYWLLEKKG
;
A
#
# COMPACT_ATOMS: atom_id res chain seq x y z
N MET A 1 45.36 10.11 -51.47
CA MET A 1 45.44 11.25 -52.40
C MET A 1 44.67 12.41 -51.78
N ARG A 2 45.38 13.47 -51.51
CA ARG A 2 44.90 14.81 -51.08
C ARG A 2 44.33 15.56 -52.27
N PRO A 3 43.86 16.82 -52.16
CA PRO A 3 42.81 17.47 -51.39
C PRO A 3 42.08 18.53 -52.26
N SER A 4 41.15 19.28 -51.71
CA SER A 4 41.07 20.74 -51.96
C SER A 4 39.96 21.44 -51.14
N ASN A 5 40.37 22.33 -50.35
CA ASN A 5 39.75 23.55 -49.80
C ASN A 5 39.96 24.71 -50.84
N PRO A 6 39.58 26.00 -50.64
CA PRO A 6 38.57 26.66 -49.77
C PRO A 6 37.86 27.89 -50.39
N SER A 7 36.91 28.50 -49.61
CA SER A 7 36.61 29.97 -49.38
C SER A 7 36.08 30.86 -50.52
N PRO A 8 35.62 32.14 -50.31
CA PRO A 8 35.39 32.89 -49.06
C PRO A 8 34.10 33.78 -49.01
N LEU A 9 33.83 34.29 -47.83
CA LEU A 9 33.28 35.60 -47.40
C LEU A 9 32.59 36.52 -48.43
N ARG A 10 31.39 37.03 -48.10
CA ARG A 10 31.01 38.44 -48.25
C ARG A 10 30.11 38.93 -47.13
N ILE A 11 30.64 39.88 -46.37
CA ILE A 11 30.01 40.78 -45.42
C ILE A 11 29.22 41.83 -46.21
N PHE A 12 27.95 42.12 -45.82
CA PHE A 12 27.31 43.41 -46.02
C PHE A 12 26.49 43.76 -44.79
N GLY A 13 26.93 44.76 -44.08
CA GLY A 13 26.17 45.42 -43.03
C GLY A 13 25.25 46.47 -43.61
N ILE A 14 24.09 46.64 -42.99
CA ILE A 14 23.29 47.86 -43.08
C ILE A 14 22.78 48.22 -41.69
N LEU A 15 23.22 49.37 -41.20
CA LEU A 15 22.67 50.17 -40.11
C LEU A 15 21.28 50.67 -40.48
N GLY A 16 20.33 50.67 -39.55
CA GLY A 16 19.03 51.33 -39.81
C GLY A 16 18.16 51.44 -38.54
N ALA A 17 18.37 52.51 -37.83
CA ALA A 17 17.40 53.35 -37.08
C ALA A 17 16.44 52.72 -36.06
N LEU A 18 16.71 53.07 -34.82
CA LEU A 18 15.80 53.09 -33.66
C LEU A 18 14.61 54.02 -33.89
N LEU A 19 13.38 53.53 -33.77
CA LEU A 19 12.20 54.35 -33.53
C LEU A 19 11.47 53.82 -32.30
N LEU A 20 11.62 54.55 -31.19
CA LEU A 20 10.84 54.39 -29.96
C LEU A 20 9.40 54.91 -30.22
N ILE A 21 8.41 54.00 -30.18
CA ILE A 21 7.01 54.39 -30.03
C ILE A 21 6.59 54.01 -28.62
N LEU A 22 6.49 55.04 -27.78
CA LEU A 22 5.84 54.98 -26.46
C LEU A 22 4.33 54.94 -26.68
N THR A 23 3.72 53.77 -26.58
CA THR A 23 2.26 53.64 -26.41
C THR A 23 1.96 53.41 -24.96
N SER A 24 1.42 54.46 -24.34
CA SER A 24 0.84 54.45 -23.01
C SER A 24 -0.37 53.50 -22.95
N CYS A 25 -0.23 52.33 -22.36
CA CYS A 25 -1.37 51.51 -21.96
C CYS A 25 -1.86 51.96 -20.59
N LYS A 26 -3.03 52.59 -20.56
CA LYS A 26 -3.83 52.80 -19.37
C LYS A 26 -4.11 51.45 -18.73
N SER A 27 -3.61 51.23 -17.51
CA SER A 27 -4.04 50.16 -16.62
C SER A 27 -5.49 50.37 -16.24
N SER A 28 -6.39 49.61 -16.83
CA SER A 28 -7.72 49.40 -16.31
C SER A 28 -7.59 48.47 -15.08
N THR A 29 -7.63 49.03 -13.91
CA THR A 29 -7.89 48.30 -12.66
C THR A 29 -9.29 47.71 -12.73
N SER A 30 -9.39 46.48 -13.19
CA SER A 30 -10.57 45.65 -12.93
C SER A 30 -10.46 45.15 -11.50
N THR A 31 -11.19 45.79 -10.60
CA THR A 31 -11.58 45.22 -9.31
C THR A 31 -12.38 43.96 -9.58
N SER A 32 -11.73 42.82 -9.66
CA SER A 32 -12.41 41.52 -9.55
C SER A 32 -12.79 41.34 -8.09
N ALA A 33 -14.09 41.38 -7.84
CA ALA A 33 -14.72 40.97 -6.58
C ALA A 33 -14.22 39.59 -6.19
N GLY A 34 -13.89 39.44 -4.91
CA GLY A 34 -13.33 38.23 -4.33
C GLY A 34 -14.20 36.99 -4.52
N GLY A 35 -13.81 36.16 -5.46
CA GLY A 35 -14.04 34.74 -5.41
C GLY A 35 -12.69 34.12 -5.06
N GLY A 36 -12.54 33.62 -3.85
CA GLY A 36 -11.39 32.82 -3.47
C GLY A 36 -11.30 31.60 -4.39
N GLY A 37 -10.52 31.72 -5.46
CA GLY A 37 -10.25 30.60 -6.35
C GLY A 37 -9.54 29.53 -5.52
N ALA A 38 -10.14 28.34 -5.45
CA ALA A 38 -9.56 27.19 -4.77
C ALA A 38 -8.13 26.99 -5.31
N GLN A 39 -7.14 27.20 -4.44
CA GLN A 39 -5.73 27.09 -4.84
C GLN A 39 -5.41 25.62 -5.18
N ASN A 40 -4.64 25.40 -6.23
CA ASN A 40 -4.15 24.08 -6.60
C ASN A 40 -3.14 23.60 -5.55
N ILE A 41 -3.15 22.30 -5.28
CA ILE A 41 -2.16 21.65 -4.42
C ILE A 41 -1.28 20.73 -5.26
N VAL A 42 0.03 20.80 -5.03
CA VAL A 42 1.02 19.95 -5.68
C VAL A 42 1.53 18.94 -4.64
N VAL A 43 1.25 17.66 -4.88
CA VAL A 43 1.76 16.54 -4.08
C VAL A 43 2.96 15.93 -4.79
N GLY A 44 4.07 15.75 -4.10
CA GLY A 44 5.23 15.03 -4.60
C GLY A 44 5.35 13.65 -3.95
N THR A 45 5.71 12.65 -4.75
CA THR A 45 5.98 11.28 -4.29
C THR A 45 7.04 10.61 -5.16
N THR A 46 7.71 9.58 -4.62
CA THR A 46 8.55 8.67 -5.41
C THR A 46 7.83 7.38 -5.78
N ASP A 47 6.54 7.26 -5.44
CA ASP A 47 5.73 6.12 -5.82
C ASP A 47 5.60 6.02 -7.34
N SER A 48 5.40 4.82 -7.84
CA SER A 48 5.23 4.56 -9.26
C SER A 48 4.08 3.59 -9.50
N LEU A 49 3.41 3.74 -10.63
CA LEU A 49 2.40 2.78 -11.06
C LEU A 49 3.08 1.47 -11.45
N GLN A 50 2.64 0.37 -10.84
CA GLN A 50 3.16 -0.97 -11.16
C GLN A 50 2.36 -1.63 -12.29
N ASN A 51 1.02 -1.56 -12.22
CA ASN A 51 0.13 -2.24 -13.13
C ASN A 51 -0.78 -1.26 -13.87
N SER A 52 -1.90 -0.89 -13.28
CA SER A 52 -2.99 -0.16 -13.91
C SER A 52 -3.72 0.72 -12.89
N PHE A 53 -4.48 1.71 -13.37
CA PHE A 53 -5.46 2.43 -12.55
C PHE A 53 -6.86 1.78 -12.59
N ASP A 54 -7.04 0.68 -13.31
CA ASP A 54 -8.28 -0.07 -13.28
C ASP A 54 -8.47 -0.73 -11.91
N PRO A 55 -9.58 -0.48 -11.19
CA PRO A 55 -9.79 -1.07 -9.86
C PRO A 55 -9.66 -2.60 -9.82
N ALA A 56 -10.01 -3.29 -10.92
CA ALA A 56 -9.92 -4.75 -10.98
C ALA A 56 -8.48 -5.28 -11.06
N GLU A 57 -7.52 -4.44 -11.43
CA GLU A 57 -6.11 -4.78 -11.61
C GLU A 57 -5.17 -4.03 -10.67
N ALA A 58 -5.56 -2.83 -10.20
CA ALA A 58 -4.74 -2.00 -9.34
C ALA A 58 -4.45 -2.72 -8.01
N TYR A 59 -3.26 -3.29 -7.90
CA TYR A 59 -2.79 -4.00 -6.70
C TYR A 59 -1.41 -3.49 -6.27
N ASP A 60 -1.29 -2.19 -6.26
CA ASP A 60 -0.17 -1.45 -5.69
C ASP A 60 -0.70 -0.19 -4.99
N TYR A 61 0.12 0.40 -4.10
CA TYR A 61 -0.32 1.57 -3.33
C TYR A 61 -0.70 2.76 -4.17
N PHE A 62 0.11 3.05 -5.18
CA PHE A 62 -0.11 4.24 -6.00
C PHE A 62 -1.35 4.10 -6.87
N GLY A 63 -1.53 2.94 -7.50
CA GLY A 63 -2.74 2.60 -8.23
C GLY A 63 -3.98 2.67 -7.35
N SER A 64 -3.94 2.04 -6.18
CA SER A 64 -5.03 2.05 -5.20
C SER A 64 -5.36 3.46 -4.68
N GLU A 65 -4.36 4.33 -4.47
CA GLU A 65 -4.56 5.72 -4.06
C GLU A 65 -5.30 6.52 -5.16
N VAL A 66 -4.93 6.32 -6.42
CA VAL A 66 -5.61 6.96 -7.56
C VAL A 66 -7.06 6.48 -7.65
N VAL A 67 -7.29 5.17 -7.55
CA VAL A 67 -8.64 4.58 -7.55
C VAL A 67 -9.49 5.16 -6.42
N PHE A 68 -8.97 5.21 -5.20
CA PHE A 68 -9.70 5.67 -4.02
C PHE A 68 -10.14 7.13 -4.10
N ASN A 69 -9.39 7.98 -4.81
CA ASN A 69 -9.75 9.38 -5.03
C ASN A 69 -10.72 9.60 -6.21
N THR A 70 -10.92 8.59 -7.08
CA THR A 70 -11.71 8.70 -8.32
C THR A 70 -12.91 7.77 -8.38
N ALA A 71 -12.89 6.68 -7.63
CA ALA A 71 -13.97 5.70 -7.52
C ALA A 71 -14.27 5.42 -6.04
N GLU A 72 -15.42 4.83 -5.77
CA GLU A 72 -15.88 4.56 -4.41
C GLU A 72 -16.43 3.14 -4.30
N THR A 73 -16.41 2.63 -3.08
CA THR A 73 -16.84 1.29 -2.70
C THR A 73 -18.20 1.34 -1.96
N LEU A 74 -18.84 0.20 -1.71
CA LEU A 74 -20.07 0.14 -0.92
C LEU A 74 -19.85 0.63 0.51
N VAL A 75 -18.72 0.25 1.10
CA VAL A 75 -18.28 0.63 2.45
C VAL A 75 -16.83 1.14 2.38
N THR A 76 -16.44 1.99 3.31
CA THR A 76 -15.10 2.59 3.38
C THR A 76 -14.69 2.76 4.83
N TYR A 77 -13.45 3.17 5.08
CA TYR A 77 -13.02 3.63 6.39
C TYR A 77 -13.18 5.15 6.49
N ALA A 78 -13.83 5.63 7.55
CA ALA A 78 -13.79 7.06 7.88
C ALA A 78 -12.35 7.49 8.22
N PRO A 79 -12.00 8.78 8.14
CA PRO A 79 -10.68 9.27 8.51
C PRO A 79 -10.25 8.76 9.89
N ASN A 80 -9.07 8.14 9.96
CA ASN A 80 -8.47 7.51 11.15
C ASN A 80 -9.28 6.34 11.77
N ALA A 81 -10.30 5.82 11.09
CA ALA A 81 -11.06 4.67 11.57
C ALA A 81 -10.39 3.36 11.13
N VAL A 82 -10.58 2.31 11.94
CA VAL A 82 -10.15 0.94 11.65
C VAL A 82 -11.32 0.02 11.32
N ASN A 83 -12.57 0.47 11.54
CA ASN A 83 -13.77 -0.27 11.19
C ASN A 83 -14.45 0.32 9.95
N PRO A 84 -14.96 -0.50 9.03
CA PRO A 84 -15.70 -0.02 7.87
C PRO A 84 -16.97 0.74 8.24
N SER A 85 -17.31 1.73 7.44
CA SER A 85 -18.55 2.52 7.49
C SER A 85 -19.19 2.57 6.11
N ALA A 86 -20.49 2.89 6.06
CA ALA A 86 -21.22 2.99 4.80
C ALA A 86 -20.70 4.15 3.93
N LEU A 87 -20.58 3.91 2.59
CA LEU A 87 -20.22 4.94 1.61
C LEU A 87 -21.29 5.00 0.50
N LEU A 88 -21.19 4.19 -0.57
CA LEU A 88 -22.25 4.09 -1.59
C LEU A 88 -23.48 3.32 -1.07
N ALA A 89 -23.31 2.44 -0.09
CA ALA A 89 -24.41 1.94 0.71
C ALA A 89 -24.96 3.05 1.62
N ALA A 90 -26.27 3.11 1.81
CA ALA A 90 -26.95 4.09 2.67
C ALA A 90 -26.70 3.81 4.16
N ALA A 91 -26.46 2.53 4.52
CA ALA A 91 -26.11 2.03 5.84
C ALA A 91 -25.22 0.78 5.68
N LEU A 92 -24.61 0.30 6.76
CA LEU A 92 -24.02 -1.04 6.78
C LEU A 92 -25.08 -2.09 6.43
N PRO A 93 -24.73 -3.24 5.83
CA PRO A 93 -25.69 -4.23 5.38
C PRO A 93 -26.41 -4.92 6.55
N ASP A 94 -27.63 -5.39 6.28
CA ASP A 94 -28.25 -6.41 7.10
C ASP A 94 -27.54 -7.75 6.82
N VAL A 95 -27.01 -8.40 7.87
CA VAL A 95 -26.26 -9.66 7.75
C VAL A 95 -27.10 -10.79 8.34
N SER A 96 -27.23 -11.92 7.62
CA SER A 96 -27.92 -13.11 8.14
C SER A 96 -27.18 -13.70 9.36
N ALA A 97 -27.94 -14.40 10.23
CA ALA A 97 -27.40 -14.96 11.47
C ALA A 97 -26.26 -15.96 11.27
N ASP A 98 -26.18 -16.59 10.11
CA ASP A 98 -25.11 -17.50 9.71
C ASP A 98 -23.91 -16.81 9.04
N GLY A 99 -23.96 -15.47 8.90
CA GLY A 99 -22.90 -14.68 8.28
C GLY A 99 -22.72 -14.87 6.77
N LEU A 100 -23.70 -15.49 6.09
CA LEU A 100 -23.57 -15.83 4.67
C LEU A 100 -24.20 -14.80 3.73
N ILE A 101 -25.22 -14.04 4.16
CA ILE A 101 -25.98 -13.16 3.30
C ILE A 101 -25.86 -11.73 3.79
N TYR A 102 -25.41 -10.84 2.90
CA TYR A 102 -25.23 -9.40 3.14
C TYR A 102 -26.20 -8.64 2.25
N THR A 103 -27.18 -7.94 2.84
CA THR A 103 -28.18 -7.14 2.11
C THR A 103 -27.85 -5.66 2.23
N PHE A 104 -27.40 -5.06 1.14
CA PHE A 104 -27.07 -3.63 1.04
C PHE A 104 -28.23 -2.85 0.45
N ARG A 105 -28.51 -1.68 1.02
CA ARG A 105 -29.36 -0.64 0.44
C ARG A 105 -28.50 0.48 -0.09
N LEU A 106 -28.64 0.80 -1.36
CA LEU A 106 -27.81 1.81 -2.02
C LEU A 106 -28.35 3.22 -1.79
N ARG A 107 -27.45 4.20 -1.81
CA ARG A 107 -27.82 5.60 -1.92
C ARG A 107 -28.47 5.86 -3.29
N THR A 108 -29.43 6.77 -3.32
CA THR A 108 -30.11 7.19 -4.55
C THR A 108 -29.53 8.51 -5.07
N GLY A 109 -29.58 8.73 -6.39
CA GLY A 109 -29.13 9.95 -7.03
C GLY A 109 -27.62 10.07 -7.18
N VAL A 110 -26.86 9.01 -6.88
CA VAL A 110 -25.42 8.94 -7.15
C VAL A 110 -25.21 8.74 -8.65
N LYS A 111 -24.30 9.52 -9.24
CA LYS A 111 -23.94 9.41 -10.65
C LYS A 111 -22.46 9.13 -10.83
N PHE A 112 -22.17 8.32 -11.85
CA PHE A 112 -20.80 8.18 -12.34
C PHE A 112 -20.31 9.46 -13.01
N GLN A 113 -19.01 9.54 -13.19
CA GLN A 113 -18.35 10.69 -13.81
C GLN A 113 -18.69 10.89 -15.28
N ASP A 114 -19.25 9.88 -15.95
CA ASP A 114 -19.83 9.95 -17.30
C ASP A 114 -21.30 10.41 -17.33
N GLY A 115 -21.90 10.64 -16.15
CA GLY A 115 -23.27 11.10 -15.99
C GLY A 115 -24.32 9.99 -15.87
N THR A 116 -23.95 8.72 -16.04
CA THR A 116 -24.86 7.57 -15.85
C THR A 116 -25.16 7.35 -14.39
N ASP A 117 -26.31 6.71 -14.09
CA ASP A 117 -26.73 6.45 -12.70
C ASP A 117 -25.99 5.24 -12.11
N MET A 118 -25.62 5.34 -10.83
CA MET A 118 -25.10 4.22 -10.04
C MET A 118 -26.29 3.47 -9.42
N ASP A 119 -26.44 2.19 -9.77
CA ASP A 119 -27.50 1.31 -9.30
C ASP A 119 -26.96 -0.07 -8.89
N ALA A 120 -27.85 -0.95 -8.48
CA ALA A 120 -27.51 -2.31 -8.07
C ALA A 120 -26.89 -3.15 -9.21
N ALA A 121 -27.28 -2.90 -10.46
CA ALA A 121 -26.69 -3.59 -11.60
C ALA A 121 -25.23 -3.18 -11.82
N ALA A 122 -24.90 -1.89 -11.61
CA ALA A 122 -23.54 -1.41 -11.66
C ALA A 122 -22.67 -2.01 -10.54
N VAL A 123 -23.20 -2.17 -9.34
CA VAL A 123 -22.52 -2.86 -8.23
C VAL A 123 -22.21 -4.30 -8.59
N LYS A 124 -23.23 -5.05 -9.05
CA LYS A 124 -23.05 -6.45 -9.49
C LYS A 124 -21.97 -6.53 -10.57
N PHE A 125 -22.08 -5.72 -11.61
CA PHE A 125 -21.12 -5.66 -12.70
C PHE A 125 -19.67 -5.47 -12.19
N SER A 126 -19.46 -4.50 -11.31
CA SER A 126 -18.13 -4.14 -10.83
C SER A 126 -17.49 -5.24 -10.00
N LEU A 127 -18.24 -5.81 -9.05
CA LEU A 127 -17.72 -6.87 -8.17
C LEU A 127 -17.50 -8.19 -8.91
N GLU A 128 -18.41 -8.59 -9.81
CA GLU A 128 -18.23 -9.80 -10.64
C GLU A 128 -17.04 -9.65 -11.59
N ARG A 129 -16.87 -8.44 -12.17
CA ARG A 129 -15.73 -8.13 -13.01
C ARG A 129 -14.41 -8.24 -12.23
N ALA A 130 -14.30 -7.58 -11.09
CA ALA A 130 -13.09 -7.62 -10.27
C ALA A 130 -12.75 -9.05 -9.80
N LYS A 131 -13.76 -9.83 -9.36
CA LYS A 131 -13.59 -11.25 -9.02
C LYS A 131 -13.06 -12.06 -10.20
N ALA A 132 -13.63 -11.88 -11.41
CA ALA A 132 -13.19 -12.61 -12.60
C ALA A 132 -11.74 -12.30 -13.01
N PHE A 133 -11.24 -11.09 -12.71
CA PHE A 133 -9.83 -10.75 -12.87
C PHE A 133 -8.96 -11.52 -11.88
N GLY A 134 -9.32 -11.54 -10.60
CA GLY A 134 -8.58 -12.28 -9.57
C GLY A 134 -8.55 -13.80 -9.80
N ASP A 135 -9.61 -14.37 -10.40
CA ASP A 135 -9.65 -15.80 -10.76
C ASP A 135 -8.64 -16.15 -11.88
N LYS A 136 -8.21 -15.18 -12.69
CA LYS A 136 -7.30 -15.36 -13.82
C LYS A 136 -5.87 -14.94 -13.54
N ASP A 137 -5.68 -13.92 -12.72
CA ASP A 137 -4.40 -13.32 -12.38
C ASP A 137 -4.24 -13.25 -10.86
N SER A 138 -3.34 -14.08 -10.34
CA SER A 138 -3.02 -14.10 -8.90
C SER A 138 -2.32 -12.82 -8.41
N GLU A 139 -1.93 -11.93 -9.32
CA GLU A 139 -1.35 -10.62 -9.00
C GLU A 139 -2.39 -9.50 -8.99
N ALA A 140 -3.66 -9.79 -9.35
CA ALA A 140 -4.77 -8.86 -9.21
C ALA A 140 -5.52 -9.08 -7.89
N ALA A 141 -5.91 -7.99 -7.20
CA ALA A 141 -6.57 -8.05 -5.90
C ALA A 141 -7.96 -8.70 -5.87
N GLY A 142 -8.49 -9.11 -7.03
CA GLY A 142 -9.79 -9.76 -7.16
C GLY A 142 -9.96 -11.04 -6.34
N PHE A 143 -8.85 -11.69 -5.93
CA PHE A 143 -8.88 -12.85 -5.02
C PHE A 143 -9.56 -12.52 -3.67
N LEU A 144 -9.54 -11.26 -3.23
CA LEU A 144 -10.24 -10.80 -2.01
C LEU A 144 -11.76 -10.98 -2.10
N LEU A 145 -12.30 -11.04 -3.32
CA LEU A 145 -13.72 -11.25 -3.60
C LEU A 145 -14.08 -12.71 -3.92
N SER A 146 -13.10 -13.63 -3.87
CA SER A 146 -13.29 -15.06 -4.22
C SER A 146 -14.35 -15.77 -3.36
N GLY A 147 -14.56 -15.29 -2.10
CA GLY A 147 -15.61 -15.79 -1.21
C GLY A 147 -17.04 -15.51 -1.69
N ILE A 148 -17.24 -14.56 -2.62
CA ILE A 148 -18.56 -14.25 -3.18
C ILE A 148 -19.06 -15.41 -4.05
N LYS A 149 -20.19 -16.01 -3.64
CA LYS A 149 -20.88 -17.09 -4.37
C LYS A 149 -21.87 -16.56 -5.39
N ASP A 150 -22.65 -15.55 -5.02
CA ASP A 150 -23.70 -14.95 -5.85
C ASP A 150 -23.95 -13.49 -5.49
N ILE A 151 -24.37 -12.69 -6.47
CA ILE A 151 -24.81 -11.30 -6.28
C ILE A 151 -26.16 -11.13 -6.97
N ALA A 152 -27.22 -10.99 -6.16
CA ALA A 152 -28.57 -10.71 -6.64
C ALA A 152 -28.89 -9.21 -6.52
N THR A 153 -29.67 -8.71 -7.48
CA THR A 153 -30.13 -7.30 -7.53
C THR A 153 -31.66 -7.24 -7.62
N PRO A 154 -32.36 -7.51 -6.51
CA PRO A 154 -33.82 -7.60 -6.52
C PRO A 154 -34.55 -6.28 -6.83
N SER A 155 -33.84 -5.16 -6.68
CA SER A 155 -34.32 -3.84 -7.09
C SER A 155 -33.12 -2.95 -7.50
N PRO A 156 -33.34 -1.82 -8.18
CA PRO A 156 -32.25 -0.90 -8.54
C PRO A 156 -31.44 -0.36 -7.34
N THR A 157 -31.98 -0.45 -6.13
CA THR A 157 -31.35 0.08 -4.91
C THR A 157 -31.02 -0.99 -3.87
N THR A 158 -31.14 -2.27 -4.23
CA THR A 158 -30.86 -3.38 -3.30
C THR A 158 -29.90 -4.37 -3.92
N VAL A 159 -28.81 -4.65 -3.22
CA VAL A 159 -27.81 -5.68 -3.58
C VAL A 159 -27.78 -6.71 -2.48
N VAL A 160 -27.90 -7.98 -2.85
CA VAL A 160 -27.76 -9.11 -1.93
C VAL A 160 -26.56 -9.93 -2.35
N ILE A 161 -25.53 -9.96 -1.49
CA ILE A 161 -24.31 -10.74 -1.71
C ILE A 161 -24.38 -11.99 -0.84
N THR A 162 -24.23 -13.15 -1.46
CA THR A 162 -24.16 -14.45 -0.78
C THR A 162 -22.73 -14.96 -0.82
N LEU A 163 -22.19 -15.34 0.34
CA LEU A 163 -20.86 -15.93 0.47
C LEU A 163 -20.90 -17.46 0.41
N SER A 164 -19.79 -18.06 0.02
CA SER A 164 -19.59 -19.53 0.05
C SER A 164 -19.38 -20.07 1.46
N ALA A 165 -18.84 -19.27 2.36
CA ALA A 165 -18.63 -19.53 3.78
C ALA A 165 -18.69 -18.20 4.54
N PRO A 166 -18.98 -18.19 5.85
CA PRO A 166 -18.87 -16.99 6.66
C PRO A 166 -17.45 -16.40 6.57
N ASP A 167 -17.36 -15.08 6.42
CA ASP A 167 -16.12 -14.33 6.36
C ASP A 167 -16.25 -13.03 7.16
N VAL A 168 -15.70 -13.02 8.37
CA VAL A 168 -15.81 -11.87 9.29
C VAL A 168 -15.11 -10.63 8.74
N ALA A 169 -14.06 -10.81 7.93
CA ALA A 169 -13.33 -9.73 7.29
C ALA A 169 -13.99 -9.21 6.00
N PHE A 170 -15.12 -9.76 5.57
CA PHE A 170 -15.73 -9.45 4.27
C PHE A 170 -16.03 -7.97 4.06
N LEU A 171 -16.53 -7.25 5.07
CA LEU A 171 -16.75 -5.81 4.96
C LEU A 171 -15.45 -5.03 4.82
N SER A 172 -14.40 -5.46 5.48
CA SER A 172 -13.06 -4.87 5.35
C SER A 172 -12.49 -5.10 3.94
N LYS A 173 -12.70 -6.29 3.35
CA LYS A 173 -12.35 -6.60 1.96
C LYS A 173 -13.15 -5.77 0.95
N LEU A 174 -14.44 -5.51 1.22
CA LEU A 174 -15.26 -4.62 0.40
C LEU A 174 -14.89 -3.13 0.52
N ALA A 175 -14.10 -2.74 1.49
CA ALA A 175 -13.58 -1.37 1.62
C ALA A 175 -12.27 -1.15 0.84
N TYR A 176 -11.66 -2.21 0.30
CA TYR A 176 -10.46 -2.11 -0.52
C TYR A 176 -10.77 -1.64 -1.94
N SER A 177 -9.79 -1.02 -2.60
CA SER A 177 -9.93 -0.39 -3.93
C SER A 177 -10.47 -1.33 -5.02
N VAL A 178 -10.17 -2.64 -4.93
CA VAL A 178 -10.67 -3.66 -5.87
C VAL A 178 -12.20 -3.75 -5.92
N ALA A 179 -12.87 -3.43 -4.81
CA ALA A 179 -14.34 -3.42 -4.71
C ALA A 179 -14.97 -2.09 -5.14
N SER A 180 -14.21 -1.19 -5.78
CA SER A 180 -14.74 0.08 -6.29
C SER A 180 -15.77 -0.13 -7.38
N ILE A 181 -16.82 0.68 -7.33
CA ILE A 181 -17.92 0.62 -8.29
C ILE A 181 -17.61 1.54 -9.46
N VAL A 182 -17.61 0.97 -10.65
CA VAL A 182 -17.28 1.66 -11.91
C VAL A 182 -18.48 1.68 -12.85
N SER A 183 -18.49 2.63 -13.81
CA SER A 183 -19.57 2.76 -14.78
C SER A 183 -19.59 1.55 -15.74
N PRO A 184 -20.68 0.76 -15.77
CA PRO A 184 -20.82 -0.32 -16.76
C PRO A 184 -20.75 0.20 -18.21
N THR A 185 -21.15 1.43 -18.45
CA THR A 185 -21.12 2.04 -19.79
C THR A 185 -19.68 2.26 -20.27
N ALA A 186 -18.80 2.71 -19.37
CA ALA A 186 -17.39 2.93 -19.68
C ALA A 186 -16.61 1.62 -19.81
N TYR A 187 -17.01 0.58 -19.08
CA TYR A 187 -16.30 -0.71 -19.01
C TYR A 187 -17.02 -1.87 -19.71
N ARG A 188 -18.11 -1.60 -20.45
CA ARG A 188 -18.97 -2.65 -21.07
C ARG A 188 -18.20 -3.60 -21.99
N ASP A 189 -17.29 -3.07 -22.79
CA ASP A 189 -16.47 -3.86 -23.70
C ASP A 189 -15.35 -4.60 -22.97
N ASN A 190 -15.27 -4.44 -21.66
CA ASN A 190 -14.28 -4.97 -20.72
C ASN A 190 -14.84 -6.09 -19.85
N VAL A 191 -16.00 -6.62 -20.16
CA VAL A 191 -16.51 -7.78 -19.43
C VAL A 191 -15.73 -8.98 -19.88
N ALA A 192 -14.95 -9.56 -18.98
CA ALA A 192 -14.31 -10.84 -19.18
C ALA A 192 -15.39 -11.92 -19.26
N SER A 193 -16.03 -12.04 -20.41
CA SER A 193 -16.81 -13.23 -20.75
C SER A 193 -15.82 -14.35 -21.06
N GLY A 194 -15.27 -15.01 -20.05
CA GLY A 194 -14.60 -16.32 -20.12
C GLY A 194 -13.62 -16.62 -21.27
N THR A 195 -13.29 -15.67 -22.13
CA THR A 195 -12.54 -15.85 -23.37
C THR A 195 -11.34 -14.91 -23.44
N GLU A 196 -10.40 -15.18 -24.34
CA GLU A 196 -9.20 -14.38 -24.66
C GLU A 196 -9.45 -12.87 -24.87
N ALA A 197 -10.70 -12.46 -25.02
CA ALA A 197 -11.12 -11.07 -25.02
C ALA A 197 -10.74 -10.31 -23.74
N GLY A 198 -10.64 -10.97 -22.58
CA GLY A 198 -10.20 -10.33 -21.33
C GLY A 198 -8.82 -9.70 -21.43
N ALA A 199 -7.82 -10.43 -21.93
CA ALA A 199 -6.45 -9.93 -22.08
C ALA A 199 -6.31 -8.86 -23.17
N ALA A 200 -7.05 -8.99 -24.27
CA ALA A 200 -7.06 -7.98 -25.35
C ALA A 200 -7.74 -6.68 -24.94
N VAL A 201 -8.66 -6.77 -23.99
CA VAL A 201 -9.40 -5.65 -23.43
C VAL A 201 -8.55 -4.90 -22.40
N LEU A 202 -7.73 -5.60 -21.61
CA LEU A 202 -6.71 -5.00 -20.73
C LEU A 202 -5.77 -4.07 -21.50
N ALA A 203 -5.36 -4.45 -22.70
CA ALA A 203 -4.51 -3.63 -23.56
C ALA A 203 -5.21 -2.40 -24.15
N LYS A 204 -6.56 -2.37 -24.22
CA LYS A 204 -7.36 -1.29 -24.81
C LYS A 204 -7.70 -0.18 -23.81
N TYR A 205 -7.92 -0.53 -22.52
CA TYR A 205 -8.12 0.47 -21.47
C TYR A 205 -6.76 0.88 -20.93
N LYS A 206 -6.30 1.97 -21.47
CA LYS A 206 -5.08 2.63 -21.03
C LYS A 206 -5.18 2.93 -19.54
N THR A 207 -4.05 2.86 -18.88
CA THR A 207 -3.76 3.23 -17.50
C THR A 207 -4.26 4.61 -17.04
N ASP A 208 -4.98 5.38 -17.88
CA ASP A 208 -5.32 6.78 -17.67
C ASP A 208 -6.82 7.08 -17.52
N THR A 209 -7.69 6.06 -17.50
CA THR A 209 -9.14 6.29 -17.44
C THR A 209 -9.80 5.53 -16.31
N ILE A 210 -10.35 6.25 -15.34
CA ILE A 210 -11.24 5.71 -14.31
C ILE A 210 -12.56 6.46 -14.39
N VAL A 211 -13.67 5.73 -14.51
CA VAL A 211 -15.01 6.28 -14.49
C VAL A 211 -15.77 5.73 -13.28
N GLY A 212 -15.51 6.33 -12.14
CA GLY A 212 -16.15 6.02 -10.86
C GLY A 212 -17.13 7.11 -10.43
N THR A 213 -17.46 7.10 -9.14
CA THR A 213 -18.37 8.07 -8.50
C THR A 213 -17.63 9.10 -7.66
N GLY A 214 -16.31 9.00 -7.54
CA GLY A 214 -15.48 9.67 -6.56
C GLY A 214 -15.37 11.20 -6.68
N PRO A 215 -14.76 11.83 -5.65
CA PRO A 215 -14.67 13.28 -5.51
C PRO A 215 -13.80 13.95 -6.56
N TYR A 216 -12.86 13.25 -7.15
CA TYR A 216 -11.99 13.73 -8.23
C TYR A 216 -12.12 12.89 -9.49
N LYS A 217 -11.83 13.50 -10.64
CA LYS A 217 -11.59 12.87 -11.93
C LYS A 217 -10.10 12.87 -12.23
N LEU A 218 -9.55 11.76 -12.66
CA LEU A 218 -8.21 11.73 -13.25
C LEU A 218 -8.33 12.30 -14.68
N VAL A 219 -7.67 13.41 -14.94
CA VAL A 219 -7.78 14.13 -16.25
C VAL A 219 -6.51 14.03 -17.07
N SER A 220 -5.38 13.68 -16.47
CA SER A 220 -4.11 13.46 -17.19
C SER A 220 -3.19 12.54 -16.39
N TYR A 221 -2.55 11.62 -17.09
CA TYR A 221 -1.41 10.86 -16.61
C TYR A 221 -0.25 10.98 -17.61
N LYS A 222 0.89 11.39 -17.13
CA LYS A 222 2.16 11.38 -17.86
C LYS A 222 3.11 10.46 -17.13
N GLU A 223 3.35 9.30 -17.72
CA GLU A 223 4.17 8.24 -17.12
C GLU A 223 5.49 8.80 -16.57
N LYS A 224 5.84 8.42 -15.34
CA LYS A 224 7.03 8.86 -14.59
C LYS A 224 7.17 10.37 -14.39
N GLN A 225 6.14 11.15 -14.66
CA GLN A 225 6.19 12.62 -14.53
C GLN A 225 5.10 13.14 -13.60
N SER A 226 3.82 12.94 -13.94
CA SER A 226 2.74 13.58 -13.21
C SER A 226 1.37 12.98 -13.46
N LEU A 227 0.47 13.18 -12.49
CA LEU A 227 -0.97 12.99 -12.62
C LEU A 227 -1.68 14.30 -12.31
N GLU A 228 -2.80 14.54 -12.98
CA GLU A 228 -3.66 15.67 -12.71
C GLU A 228 -5.07 15.21 -12.37
N PHE A 229 -5.56 15.67 -11.23
CA PHE A 229 -6.91 15.44 -10.76
C PHE A 229 -7.68 16.75 -10.73
N GLN A 230 -8.92 16.70 -11.19
CA GLN A 230 -9.86 17.80 -11.12
C GLN A 230 -11.06 17.42 -10.25
N ALA A 231 -11.48 18.31 -9.36
CA ALA A 231 -12.65 18.09 -8.53
C ALA A 231 -13.87 17.76 -9.39
N ASN A 232 -14.60 16.73 -9.04
CA ASN A 232 -15.81 16.31 -9.76
C ASN A 232 -16.96 17.28 -9.45
N PRO A 233 -17.42 18.10 -10.41
CA PRO A 233 -18.47 19.08 -10.13
C PRO A 233 -19.83 18.43 -9.83
N GLY A 234 -20.03 17.19 -10.30
CA GLY A 234 -21.23 16.37 -10.04
C GLY A 234 -21.11 15.45 -8.84
N TYR A 235 -20.08 15.61 -7.99
CA TYR A 235 -19.90 14.73 -6.84
C TYR A 235 -21.10 14.80 -5.87
N TRP A 236 -21.62 13.66 -5.52
CA TRP A 236 -22.82 13.49 -4.70
C TRP A 236 -22.58 13.78 -3.20
N GLY A 237 -21.33 13.64 -2.74
CA GLY A 237 -20.93 13.87 -1.35
C GLY A 237 -20.45 15.30 -1.10
N THR A 238 -19.64 15.47 -0.04
CA THR A 238 -19.04 16.78 0.27
C THR A 238 -17.99 17.14 -0.78
N ARG A 239 -18.19 18.26 -1.47
CA ARG A 239 -17.27 18.71 -2.51
C ARG A 239 -15.86 18.94 -1.97
N PRO A 240 -14.82 18.52 -2.71
CA PRO A 240 -13.45 18.86 -2.38
C PRO A 240 -13.25 20.39 -2.23
N ARG A 241 -12.45 20.78 -1.27
CA ARG A 241 -12.10 22.20 -1.06
C ARG A 241 -11.08 22.69 -2.09
N THR A 242 -10.23 21.77 -2.58
CA THR A 242 -9.22 22.05 -3.60
C THR A 242 -9.73 21.63 -4.97
N GLY A 243 -9.74 22.55 -5.93
CA GLY A 243 -10.28 22.32 -7.27
C GLY A 243 -9.41 21.39 -8.12
N LYS A 244 -8.09 21.41 -7.88
CA LYS A 244 -7.12 20.65 -8.67
C LYS A 244 -5.99 20.14 -7.78
N ILE A 245 -5.65 18.85 -7.93
CA ILE A 245 -4.46 18.23 -7.38
C ILE A 245 -3.52 17.85 -8.52
N LEU A 246 -2.26 18.28 -8.43
CA LEU A 246 -1.19 17.83 -9.31
C LEU A 246 -0.27 16.92 -8.51
N VAL A 247 -0.13 15.66 -8.90
CA VAL A 247 0.86 14.74 -8.32
C VAL A 247 2.11 14.75 -9.22
N ARG A 248 3.26 15.11 -8.66
CA ARG A 248 4.56 15.07 -9.35
C ARG A 248 5.34 13.85 -8.88
N LEU A 249 5.85 13.10 -9.83
CA LEU A 249 6.64 11.89 -9.59
C LEU A 249 8.13 12.23 -9.62
N PHE A 250 8.86 11.70 -8.66
CA PHE A 250 10.30 11.92 -8.51
C PHE A 250 11.04 10.58 -8.49
N ASP A 251 12.17 10.49 -9.14
CA ASP A 251 12.99 9.27 -9.15
C ASP A 251 13.69 9.01 -7.79
N LYS A 252 13.90 10.08 -6.98
CA LYS A 252 14.64 10.00 -5.72
C LYS A 252 14.02 10.91 -4.65
N SER A 253 14.06 10.44 -3.41
CA SER A 253 13.63 11.19 -2.23
C SER A 253 14.36 12.52 -2.07
N SER A 254 15.66 12.56 -2.38
CA SER A 254 16.47 13.78 -2.29
C SER A 254 16.00 14.89 -3.25
N ALA A 255 15.56 14.54 -4.46
CA ALA A 255 14.96 15.50 -5.39
C ALA A 255 13.62 16.00 -4.89
N LEU A 256 12.78 15.11 -4.33
CA LEU A 256 11.52 15.46 -3.70
C LEU A 256 11.72 16.39 -2.50
N LYS A 257 12.73 16.12 -1.65
CA LYS A 257 13.12 17.00 -0.54
C LYS A 257 13.43 18.42 -1.01
N ILE A 258 14.25 18.56 -2.05
CA ILE A 258 14.63 19.85 -2.62
C ILE A 258 13.39 20.57 -3.19
N ALA A 259 12.53 19.86 -3.90
CA ALA A 259 11.30 20.41 -4.45
C ALA A 259 10.36 20.94 -3.35
N LEU A 260 10.23 20.24 -2.22
CA LEU A 260 9.46 20.73 -1.07
C LEU A 260 10.13 21.95 -0.43
N GLN A 261 11.45 21.96 -0.24
CA GLN A 261 12.19 23.11 0.31
C GLN A 261 12.06 24.37 -0.55
N ASN A 262 11.99 24.21 -1.87
CA ASN A 262 11.82 25.29 -2.83
C ASN A 262 10.34 25.67 -3.07
N HIS A 263 9.38 25.03 -2.38
CA HIS A 263 7.93 25.20 -2.60
C HIS A 263 7.49 24.86 -4.04
N GLU A 264 8.21 23.98 -4.74
CA GLU A 264 7.80 23.44 -6.03
C GLU A 264 6.73 22.35 -5.89
N VAL A 265 6.67 21.71 -4.72
CA VAL A 265 5.59 20.87 -4.24
C VAL A 265 5.11 21.41 -2.88
N ASP A 266 3.83 21.23 -2.60
CA ASP A 266 3.21 21.65 -1.33
C ASP A 266 3.30 20.56 -0.26
N ILE A 267 3.34 19.31 -0.69
CA ILE A 267 3.36 18.12 0.15
C ILE A 267 4.37 17.12 -0.42
N ALA A 268 5.21 16.56 0.42
CA ALA A 268 5.96 15.34 0.15
C ALA A 268 5.30 14.19 0.92
N PHE A 269 4.72 13.22 0.20
CA PHE A 269 3.97 12.12 0.79
C PHE A 269 4.76 10.81 0.73
N ARG A 270 4.90 10.15 1.86
CA ARG A 270 5.58 8.86 2.11
C ARG A 270 7.08 8.76 1.81
N SER A 271 7.57 9.44 0.86
CA SER A 271 8.81 9.10 0.14
C SER A 271 10.11 9.63 0.76
N LEU A 272 10.04 10.48 1.80
CA LEU A 272 11.25 11.04 2.41
C LEU A 272 11.95 10.02 3.31
N GLN A 273 13.28 9.94 3.18
CA GLN A 273 14.12 9.13 4.07
C GLN A 273 14.12 9.67 5.50
N PRO A 274 14.42 8.86 6.53
CA PRO A 274 14.40 9.30 7.93
C PRO A 274 15.20 10.59 8.21
N ASP A 275 16.39 10.73 7.63
CA ASP A 275 17.22 11.93 7.78
C ASP A 275 16.65 13.14 7.02
N GLU A 276 16.04 12.90 5.88
CA GLU A 276 15.41 13.96 5.11
C GLU A 276 14.17 14.48 5.84
N LEU A 277 13.34 13.58 6.38
CA LEU A 277 12.19 13.90 7.20
C LEU A 277 12.58 14.69 8.45
N ALA A 278 13.67 14.28 9.13
CA ALA A 278 14.19 14.97 10.31
C ALA A 278 14.53 16.43 10.01
N SER A 279 14.96 16.76 8.77
CA SER A 279 15.29 18.14 8.38
C SER A 279 14.08 19.07 8.29
N PHE A 280 12.84 18.53 8.22
CA PHE A 280 11.61 19.31 8.22
C PHE A 280 10.97 19.43 9.63
N ARG A 281 11.32 18.53 10.56
CA ARG A 281 10.79 18.58 11.93
C ARG A 281 11.25 19.86 12.63
N GLY A 282 10.29 20.73 12.95
CA GLY A 282 10.55 22.03 13.57
C GLY A 282 11.14 23.09 12.64
N ALA A 283 11.31 22.81 11.35
CA ALA A 283 11.76 23.80 10.38
C ALA A 283 10.66 24.84 10.12
N ARG A 284 11.04 26.12 10.09
CA ARG A 284 10.10 27.21 9.82
C ARG A 284 9.49 27.09 8.43
N GLY A 285 8.17 27.22 8.33
CA GLY A 285 7.43 27.14 7.06
C GLY A 285 7.02 25.73 6.66
N PHE A 286 7.33 24.71 7.50
CA PHE A 286 6.99 23.32 7.22
C PHE A 286 6.33 22.62 8.41
N ASN A 287 5.49 21.65 8.09
CA ASN A 287 4.89 20.73 9.04
C ASN A 287 5.27 19.28 8.69
N VAL A 288 5.40 18.45 9.71
CA VAL A 288 5.51 17.00 9.56
C VAL A 288 4.33 16.37 10.26
N VAL A 289 3.51 15.64 9.50
CA VAL A 289 2.41 14.85 10.02
C VAL A 289 2.85 13.41 10.07
N GLU A 290 2.64 12.76 11.22
CA GLU A 290 2.88 11.33 11.44
C GLU A 290 1.55 10.62 11.58
N GLY A 291 1.43 9.46 10.93
CA GLY A 291 0.29 8.56 11.01
C GLY A 291 0.71 7.14 11.33
N GLN A 292 -0.21 6.37 11.89
CA GLN A 292 0.01 4.94 12.07
C GLN A 292 -0.03 4.24 10.72
N ALA A 293 0.97 3.38 10.47
CA ALA A 293 0.93 2.47 9.36
C ALA A 293 0.97 1.05 9.91
N PRO A 294 -0.01 0.21 9.60
CA PRO A 294 0.01 -1.19 10.03
C PRO A 294 0.93 -2.07 9.16
N GLY A 295 1.74 -1.46 8.29
CA GLY A 295 2.77 -2.15 7.52
C GLY A 295 3.88 -2.70 8.40
N ILE A 296 4.29 -3.93 8.14
CA ILE A 296 5.28 -4.67 8.92
C ILE A 296 6.46 -5.12 8.09
N ARG A 297 7.62 -5.24 8.74
CA ARG A 297 8.83 -5.84 8.17
C ARG A 297 9.23 -7.03 9.01
N TYR A 298 9.55 -8.14 8.37
CA TYR A 298 9.81 -9.41 9.02
C TYR A 298 10.83 -10.25 8.25
N LEU A 299 11.56 -11.10 8.96
CA LEU A 299 12.37 -12.15 8.36
C LEU A 299 11.49 -13.36 8.06
N VAL A 300 11.80 -14.02 6.97
CA VAL A 300 11.16 -15.25 6.50
C VAL A 300 12.20 -16.35 6.49
N PHE A 301 11.85 -17.52 7.01
CA PHE A 301 12.60 -18.76 6.78
C PHE A 301 11.91 -19.60 5.71
N ASN A 302 12.65 -20.08 4.72
CA ASN A 302 12.17 -21.19 3.92
C ASN A 302 12.27 -22.47 4.76
N VAL A 303 11.15 -22.84 5.39
CA VAL A 303 11.14 -23.96 6.36
C VAL A 303 11.41 -25.34 5.75
N ASN A 304 11.43 -25.45 4.41
CA ASN A 304 11.75 -26.68 3.70
C ASN A 304 13.24 -26.77 3.31
N THR A 305 14.03 -25.73 3.59
CA THR A 305 15.46 -25.66 3.24
C THR A 305 16.33 -25.90 4.47
N ALA A 306 17.23 -26.87 4.40
CA ALA A 306 18.21 -27.09 5.48
C ALA A 306 19.19 -25.89 5.59
N PRO A 307 19.59 -25.50 6.80
CA PRO A 307 19.24 -26.10 8.08
C PRO A 307 17.95 -25.53 8.71
N TRP A 308 17.23 -24.63 8.01
CA TRP A 308 16.07 -23.88 8.52
C TRP A 308 14.78 -24.72 8.61
N ASN A 309 14.81 -25.96 8.13
CA ASN A 309 13.78 -26.96 8.43
C ASN A 309 13.75 -27.40 9.90
N ASN A 310 14.82 -27.12 10.67
CA ASN A 310 14.87 -27.32 12.12
C ASN A 310 14.26 -26.09 12.84
N PRO A 311 13.13 -26.22 13.56
CA PRO A 311 12.50 -25.09 14.26
C PRO A 311 13.38 -24.48 15.36
N ASP A 312 14.22 -25.28 16.04
CA ASP A 312 15.08 -24.75 17.11
C ASP A 312 16.18 -23.83 16.56
N LEU A 313 16.64 -24.04 15.33
CA LEU A 313 17.54 -23.08 14.65
C LEU A 313 16.83 -21.75 14.36
N ARG A 314 15.57 -21.81 13.93
CA ARG A 314 14.78 -20.59 13.69
C ARG A 314 14.53 -19.83 15.01
N LYS A 315 14.20 -20.54 16.09
CA LYS A 315 14.05 -20.00 17.45
C LYS A 315 15.34 -19.34 17.94
N ALA A 316 16.50 -19.97 17.69
CA ALA A 316 17.79 -19.42 18.05
C ALA A 316 18.05 -18.08 17.33
N LEU A 317 17.75 -17.98 16.03
CA LEU A 317 17.89 -16.73 15.30
C LEU A 317 16.90 -15.67 15.80
N ALA A 318 15.66 -16.04 16.10
CA ALA A 318 14.66 -15.14 16.68
C ALA A 318 15.10 -14.54 18.02
N ALA A 319 15.75 -15.35 18.89
CA ALA A 319 16.31 -14.91 20.16
C ALA A 319 17.57 -14.03 19.99
N ALA A 320 18.31 -14.22 18.91
CA ALA A 320 19.51 -13.43 18.58
C ALA A 320 19.18 -12.03 18.04
N LEU A 321 18.05 -11.87 17.36
CA LEU A 321 17.70 -10.63 16.68
C LEU A 321 17.35 -9.52 17.68
N ASP A 322 18.24 -8.54 17.85
CA ASP A 322 17.92 -7.28 18.53
C ASP A 322 17.32 -6.28 17.54
N ARG A 323 16.08 -5.88 17.81
CA ARG A 323 15.30 -4.97 16.93
C ARG A 323 15.63 -3.50 17.16
N MET A 324 16.11 -3.15 18.37
CA MET A 324 16.32 -1.75 18.75
C MET A 324 17.37 -1.03 17.91
N PRO A 325 18.51 -1.65 17.54
CA PRO A 325 19.48 -1.01 16.65
C PRO A 325 18.88 -0.64 15.28
N VAL A 326 17.99 -1.48 14.70
CA VAL A 326 17.30 -1.16 13.44
C VAL A 326 16.46 0.11 13.60
N VAL A 327 15.67 0.18 14.67
CA VAL A 327 14.78 1.32 14.94
C VAL A 327 15.57 2.60 15.22
N ASN A 328 16.61 2.52 16.03
CA ASN A 328 17.35 3.71 16.49
C ASN A 328 18.33 4.23 15.44
N GLU A 329 19.07 3.35 14.77
CA GLU A 329 20.15 3.76 13.87
C GLU A 329 19.67 4.01 12.44
N VAL A 330 18.71 3.18 11.95
CA VAL A 330 18.25 3.27 10.57
C VAL A 330 16.94 4.05 10.47
N LEU A 331 15.93 3.67 11.27
CA LEU A 331 14.60 4.27 11.15
C LEU A 331 14.49 5.62 11.88
N LYS A 332 15.33 5.89 12.88
CA LYS A 332 15.40 7.22 13.55
C LYS A 332 14.04 7.79 13.96
N GLY A 333 13.15 6.92 14.47
CA GLY A 333 11.79 7.27 14.89
C GLY A 333 10.73 7.19 13.79
N THR A 334 11.06 6.70 12.59
CA THR A 334 10.07 6.43 11.53
C THR A 334 9.54 5.00 11.55
N GLY A 335 9.76 4.28 12.63
CA GLY A 335 9.26 2.93 12.87
C GLY A 335 9.39 2.53 14.34
N LYS A 336 8.78 1.41 14.69
CA LYS A 336 8.77 0.84 16.04
C LYS A 336 9.17 -0.64 15.99
N PRO A 337 9.82 -1.19 17.04
CA PRO A 337 10.08 -2.62 17.08
C PRO A 337 8.77 -3.40 17.06
N LEU A 338 8.76 -4.54 16.40
CA LEU A 338 7.58 -5.38 16.25
C LEU A 338 7.83 -6.74 16.93
N ASP A 339 6.86 -7.21 17.70
CA ASP A 339 6.94 -8.40 18.53
C ASP A 339 5.80 -9.41 18.27
N SER A 340 5.05 -9.19 17.21
CA SER A 340 4.08 -10.11 16.61
C SER A 340 3.93 -9.82 15.12
N MET A 341 3.44 -10.78 14.34
CA MET A 341 3.05 -10.52 12.96
C MET A 341 1.80 -9.63 12.87
N ILE A 342 0.92 -9.65 13.87
CA ILE A 342 -0.19 -8.69 13.99
C ILE A 342 0.34 -7.46 14.74
N PRO A 343 0.32 -6.26 14.12
CA PRO A 343 0.86 -5.06 14.76
C PRO A 343 -0.02 -4.52 15.90
N PRO A 344 0.53 -3.71 16.83
CA PRO A 344 -0.19 -3.12 17.96
C PRO A 344 -1.37 -2.21 17.58
N THR A 345 -1.57 -1.93 16.32
CA THR A 345 -2.74 -1.21 15.79
C THR A 345 -4.04 -1.98 16.05
N PHE A 346 -3.96 -3.30 16.14
CA PHE A 346 -5.12 -4.19 16.35
C PHE A 346 -5.27 -4.59 17.82
N PRO A 347 -6.50 -4.63 18.36
CA PRO A 347 -6.74 -4.91 19.78
C PRO A 347 -6.41 -6.35 20.18
N THR A 348 -6.33 -7.28 19.23
CA THR A 348 -5.97 -8.68 19.46
C THR A 348 -4.47 -8.93 19.44
N HIS A 349 -3.65 -7.91 19.20
CA HIS A 349 -2.21 -8.01 19.25
C HIS A 349 -1.74 -8.70 20.55
N ALA A 350 -0.80 -9.63 20.41
CA ALA A 350 -0.15 -10.31 21.51
C ALA A 350 1.37 -10.32 21.27
N PRO A 351 2.21 -9.94 22.26
CA PRO A 351 3.66 -9.85 22.10
C PRO A 351 4.32 -11.24 22.12
N ALA A 352 3.88 -12.13 21.22
CA ALA A 352 4.20 -13.55 21.26
C ALA A 352 5.69 -13.83 21.09
N TRP A 353 6.38 -13.10 20.19
CA TRP A 353 7.82 -13.26 19.99
C TRP A 353 8.64 -12.76 21.18
N THR A 354 8.31 -11.61 21.74
CA THR A 354 9.01 -11.09 22.92
C THR A 354 8.78 -11.98 24.14
N THR A 355 7.59 -12.55 24.28
CA THR A 355 7.28 -13.51 25.34
C THR A 355 8.17 -14.75 25.27
N LEU A 356 8.38 -15.31 24.08
CA LEU A 356 9.19 -16.52 23.89
C LEU A 356 10.69 -16.23 23.83
N TYR A 357 11.09 -15.21 23.09
CA TYR A 357 12.50 -14.97 22.72
C TYR A 357 13.14 -13.77 23.43
N GLY A 358 12.37 -12.93 24.12
CA GLY A 358 12.85 -11.68 24.71
C GLY A 358 12.89 -10.55 23.68
N SER A 359 13.45 -9.41 24.07
CA SER A 359 13.59 -8.22 23.20
C SER A 359 14.70 -8.36 22.14
N GLY A 360 15.53 -9.40 22.23
CA GLY A 360 16.64 -9.70 21.32
C GLY A 360 18.00 -9.71 22.01
N GLY A 361 18.99 -10.31 21.33
CA GLY A 361 20.37 -10.40 21.82
C GLY A 361 20.59 -11.32 23.03
N ASP A 362 19.63 -12.17 23.36
CA ASP A 362 19.71 -13.09 24.52
C ASP A 362 20.58 -14.31 24.19
N THR A 363 21.88 -14.18 24.46
CA THR A 363 22.86 -15.25 24.22
C THR A 363 22.55 -16.54 24.98
N GLY A 364 21.92 -16.46 26.16
CA GLY A 364 21.49 -17.62 26.94
C GLY A 364 20.43 -18.43 26.19
N LYS A 365 19.35 -17.79 25.75
CA LYS A 365 18.31 -18.40 24.91
C LYS A 365 18.85 -18.93 23.59
N VAL A 366 19.71 -18.15 22.93
CA VAL A 366 20.37 -18.55 21.66
C VAL A 366 21.11 -19.89 21.88
N ASN A 367 21.94 -19.99 22.92
CA ASN A 367 22.68 -21.20 23.19
C ASN A 367 21.76 -22.38 23.55
N ALA A 368 20.69 -22.16 24.31
CA ALA A 368 19.72 -23.20 24.67
C ALA A 368 19.04 -23.77 23.39
N PHE A 369 18.55 -22.91 22.49
CA PHE A 369 17.94 -23.36 21.25
C PHE A 369 18.95 -24.02 20.29
N LEU A 370 20.18 -23.51 20.19
CA LEU A 370 21.21 -24.15 19.36
C LEU A 370 21.59 -25.53 19.89
N THR A 371 21.62 -25.69 21.22
CA THR A 371 21.85 -27.01 21.84
C THR A 371 20.70 -27.98 21.53
N ALA A 372 19.43 -27.52 21.60
CA ALA A 372 18.26 -28.32 21.23
C ALA A 372 18.30 -28.69 19.73
N ALA A 373 18.81 -27.80 18.89
CA ALA A 373 19.02 -28.04 17.47
C ALA A 373 20.19 -28.98 17.14
N GLY A 374 20.96 -29.42 18.15
CA GLY A 374 22.14 -30.28 17.96
C GLY A 374 23.40 -29.55 17.49
N VAL A 375 23.46 -28.23 17.62
CA VAL A 375 24.64 -27.42 17.24
C VAL A 375 25.66 -27.42 18.39
N PRO A 376 26.91 -27.90 18.17
CA PRO A 376 27.95 -27.95 19.21
C PRO A 376 28.26 -26.58 19.82
N ALA A 377 28.67 -26.57 21.07
CA ALA A 377 29.11 -25.35 21.74
C ALA A 377 30.25 -24.70 20.98
N GLY A 378 30.16 -23.38 20.79
CA GLY A 378 31.15 -22.60 20.04
C GLY A 378 31.05 -22.67 18.49
N GLN A 379 30.29 -23.62 17.95
CA GLN A 379 30.05 -23.66 16.50
C GLN A 379 29.11 -22.53 16.06
N ARG A 380 29.46 -21.88 14.97
CA ARG A 380 28.62 -20.85 14.33
C ARG A 380 27.70 -21.47 13.27
N VAL A 381 26.49 -20.93 13.16
CA VAL A 381 25.54 -21.26 12.11
C VAL A 381 25.68 -20.23 10.99
N ASN A 382 25.83 -20.69 9.76
CA ASN A 382 25.88 -19.81 8.58
C ASN A 382 24.45 -19.40 8.21
N VAL A 383 24.25 -18.10 7.97
CA VAL A 383 22.98 -17.49 7.55
C VAL A 383 23.21 -16.85 6.19
N ASP A 384 22.65 -17.40 5.14
CA ASP A 384 22.56 -16.75 3.83
C ASP A 384 21.31 -15.88 3.80
N PHE A 385 21.49 -14.58 4.04
CA PHE A 385 20.43 -13.60 4.27
C PHE A 385 20.22 -12.71 3.04
N TRP A 386 18.97 -12.71 2.52
CA TRP A 386 18.60 -12.03 1.30
C TRP A 386 17.69 -10.83 1.55
N PHE A 387 17.83 -9.77 0.75
CA PHE A 387 16.93 -8.63 0.74
C PHE A 387 16.81 -8.02 -0.68
N SER A 388 15.75 -7.23 -0.94
CA SER A 388 15.64 -6.41 -2.15
C SER A 388 16.06 -4.98 -1.83
N PRO A 389 17.01 -4.37 -2.59
CA PRO A 389 17.62 -3.10 -2.19
C PRO A 389 16.73 -1.87 -2.38
N THR A 390 15.71 -1.94 -3.24
CA THR A 390 14.94 -0.75 -3.65
C THR A 390 13.45 -0.85 -3.41
N HIS A 391 12.86 -2.05 -3.41
CA HIS A 391 11.40 -2.24 -3.37
C HIS A 391 10.72 -1.61 -2.14
N TYR A 392 11.35 -1.67 -0.98
CA TYR A 392 10.81 -1.11 0.27
C TYR A 392 11.49 0.21 0.68
N GLY A 393 12.23 0.82 -0.22
CA GLY A 393 12.95 2.08 -0.03
C GLY A 393 14.45 1.93 0.22
N ASP A 394 15.15 3.04 0.17
CA ASP A 394 16.63 3.11 0.18
C ASP A 394 17.26 2.70 1.52
N THR A 395 16.49 2.51 2.59
CA THR A 395 16.99 2.07 3.91
C THR A 395 17.24 0.57 4.00
N GLU A 396 16.75 -0.23 3.05
CA GLU A 396 16.79 -1.70 3.12
C GLU A 396 18.21 -2.28 3.29
N ALA A 397 19.19 -1.74 2.58
CA ALA A 397 20.57 -2.18 2.73
C ALA A 397 21.11 -1.91 4.14
N SER A 398 20.79 -0.77 4.73
CA SER A 398 21.17 -0.43 6.11
C SER A 398 20.45 -1.32 7.13
N VAL A 399 19.16 -1.60 6.92
CA VAL A 399 18.39 -2.54 7.74
C VAL A 399 19.03 -3.92 7.72
N ALA A 400 19.36 -4.44 6.53
CA ALA A 400 20.00 -5.76 6.39
C ALA A 400 21.37 -5.83 7.09
N GLN A 401 22.19 -4.79 6.96
CA GLN A 401 23.49 -4.71 7.64
C GLN A 401 23.36 -4.68 9.17
N VAL A 402 22.39 -3.92 9.69
CA VAL A 402 22.18 -3.86 11.14
C VAL A 402 21.64 -5.18 11.66
N ILE A 403 20.69 -5.83 10.97
CA ILE A 403 20.21 -7.17 11.32
C ILE A 403 21.40 -8.16 11.37
N ALA A 404 22.23 -8.22 10.33
CA ALA A 404 23.38 -9.12 10.31
C ALA A 404 24.32 -8.88 11.50
N ARG A 405 24.66 -7.61 11.79
CA ARG A 405 25.49 -7.24 12.92
C ARG A 405 24.91 -7.70 14.26
N THR A 406 23.58 -7.56 14.47
CA THR A 406 22.96 -8.00 15.74
C THR A 406 22.98 -9.51 15.89
N LEU A 407 22.78 -10.26 14.82
CA LEU A 407 22.88 -11.72 14.83
C LEU A 407 24.32 -12.18 15.16
N GLU A 408 25.33 -11.57 14.51
CA GLU A 408 26.74 -11.89 14.70
C GLU A 408 27.27 -11.50 16.08
N ALA A 409 26.70 -10.47 16.71
CA ALA A 409 27.07 -10.02 18.05
C ALA A 409 26.90 -11.10 19.12
N THR A 410 26.03 -12.09 18.90
CA THR A 410 25.91 -13.25 19.79
C THR A 410 27.10 -14.22 19.73
N GLY A 411 27.98 -14.08 18.73
CA GLY A 411 29.10 -14.99 18.46
C GLY A 411 28.70 -16.35 17.91
N ARG A 412 27.40 -16.58 17.66
CA ARG A 412 26.85 -17.90 17.28
C ARG A 412 26.39 -17.96 15.81
N PHE A 413 26.36 -16.84 15.09
CA PHE A 413 26.02 -16.76 13.68
C PHE A 413 27.15 -16.15 12.87
N THR A 414 27.19 -16.51 11.59
CA THR A 414 27.97 -15.85 10.56
C THR A 414 27.01 -15.53 9.41
N VAL A 415 26.87 -14.25 9.08
CA VAL A 415 25.84 -13.79 8.16
C VAL A 415 26.48 -13.37 6.84
N LYS A 416 26.05 -14.00 5.74
CA LYS A 416 26.34 -13.56 4.38
C LYS A 416 25.11 -12.82 3.87
N ILE A 417 25.28 -11.54 3.54
CA ILE A 417 24.19 -10.72 2.97
C ILE A 417 24.24 -10.83 1.45
N SER A 418 23.08 -11.11 0.85
CA SER A 418 22.88 -11.18 -0.60
C SER A 418 21.69 -10.30 -0.99
N ASN A 419 21.72 -9.69 -2.18
CA ASN A 419 20.61 -8.89 -2.68
C ASN A 419 20.41 -9.08 -4.18
N VAL A 420 19.17 -8.88 -4.61
CA VAL A 420 18.77 -8.82 -6.03
C VAL A 420 17.57 -7.88 -6.15
N GLU A 421 17.36 -7.35 -7.34
CA GLU A 421 16.21 -6.49 -7.63
C GLU A 421 14.89 -7.26 -7.52
N TRP A 422 13.78 -6.53 -7.28
CA TRP A 422 12.50 -7.11 -6.87
C TRP A 422 11.95 -8.18 -7.80
N ALA A 423 12.05 -8.00 -9.11
CA ALA A 423 11.56 -9.00 -10.07
C ALA A 423 12.29 -10.34 -9.93
N GLU A 424 13.63 -10.32 -9.82
CA GLU A 424 14.45 -11.52 -9.59
C GLU A 424 14.23 -12.07 -8.18
N TYR A 425 14.04 -11.18 -7.19
CA TYR A 425 13.73 -11.54 -5.81
C TYR A 425 12.44 -12.37 -5.72
N GLY A 426 11.39 -11.94 -6.42
CA GLY A 426 10.13 -12.67 -6.52
C GLY A 426 10.29 -14.06 -7.15
N GLN A 427 11.10 -14.18 -8.21
CA GLN A 427 11.40 -15.46 -8.85
C GLN A 427 12.16 -16.41 -7.90
N LYS A 428 13.22 -15.92 -7.24
CA LYS A 428 14.01 -16.71 -6.28
C LYS A 428 13.18 -17.16 -5.08
N ARG A 429 12.31 -16.29 -4.57
CA ARG A 429 11.36 -16.62 -3.50
C ARG A 429 10.43 -17.76 -3.94
N LYS A 430 9.80 -17.63 -5.10
CA LYS A 430 8.90 -18.66 -5.66
C LYS A 430 9.64 -19.98 -5.86
N ALA A 431 10.88 -19.94 -6.35
CA ALA A 431 11.73 -21.12 -6.55
C ALA A 431 12.24 -21.73 -5.22
N GLY A 432 12.19 -21.00 -4.11
CA GLY A 432 12.70 -21.45 -2.81
C GLY A 432 14.22 -21.39 -2.68
N GLU A 433 14.87 -20.54 -3.45
CA GLU A 433 16.33 -20.38 -3.47
C GLU A 433 16.88 -19.52 -2.33
N MET A 434 16.02 -18.80 -1.62
CA MET A 434 16.40 -17.91 -0.51
C MET A 434 16.08 -18.60 0.82
N PRO A 435 17.09 -19.02 1.60
CA PRO A 435 16.87 -19.74 2.85
C PRO A 435 16.37 -18.83 3.99
N VAL A 436 16.90 -17.59 4.09
CA VAL A 436 16.46 -16.54 5.01
C VAL A 436 16.37 -15.22 4.26
N PHE A 437 15.27 -14.51 4.38
CA PHE A 437 15.10 -13.27 3.63
C PHE A 437 14.20 -12.26 4.32
N LEU A 438 14.37 -10.98 3.99
CA LEU A 438 13.62 -9.85 4.54
C LEU A 438 12.43 -9.52 3.65
N MET A 439 11.24 -9.47 4.23
CA MET A 439 10.00 -9.11 3.53
C MET A 439 9.26 -7.99 4.27
N GLY A 440 8.34 -7.36 3.56
CA GLY A 440 7.34 -6.49 4.13
C GLY A 440 5.93 -6.98 3.80
N TRP A 441 5.00 -6.60 4.64
CA TRP A 441 3.58 -6.74 4.39
C TRP A 441 2.90 -5.42 4.67
N PHE A 442 2.08 -5.03 3.76
CA PHE A 442 1.22 -3.89 3.88
C PHE A 442 -0.21 -4.41 3.74
N PRO A 443 -1.09 -4.15 4.69
CA PRO A 443 -2.39 -4.78 4.67
C PRO A 443 -3.25 -4.30 3.50
N ASP A 444 -3.93 -5.25 2.90
CA ASP A 444 -4.96 -4.97 1.89
C ASP A 444 -6.21 -4.42 2.57
N TYR A 445 -6.52 -4.91 3.76
CA TYR A 445 -7.66 -4.49 4.56
C TYR A 445 -7.32 -4.49 6.06
N LEU A 446 -8.03 -3.68 6.83
CA LEU A 446 -7.80 -3.55 8.26
C LEU A 446 -8.56 -4.63 9.03
N ASP A 447 -8.00 -5.83 9.05
CA ASP A 447 -8.44 -6.95 9.86
C ASP A 447 -7.22 -7.84 10.18
N GLU A 448 -7.25 -8.53 11.32
CA GLU A 448 -6.20 -9.45 11.74
C GLU A 448 -6.04 -10.66 10.80
N ASP A 449 -7.10 -11.00 10.06
CA ASP A 449 -7.08 -12.06 9.05
C ASP A 449 -5.99 -11.81 8.00
N ASP A 450 -5.78 -10.55 7.64
CA ASP A 450 -4.77 -10.13 6.66
C ASP A 450 -3.31 -10.31 7.12
N TYR A 451 -3.12 -10.58 8.42
CA TYR A 451 -1.82 -10.92 9.01
C TYR A 451 -1.68 -12.39 9.39
N LEU A 452 -2.71 -13.20 9.10
CA LEU A 452 -2.71 -14.63 9.38
C LEU A 452 -2.85 -15.46 8.10
N ALA A 453 -3.90 -15.21 7.31
CA ALA A 453 -4.20 -16.00 6.13
C ALA A 453 -3.09 -15.98 5.07
N PRO A 454 -2.51 -14.82 4.66
CA PRO A 454 -1.43 -14.80 3.68
C PRO A 454 -0.15 -15.48 4.16
N PHE A 455 0.03 -15.64 5.47
CA PHE A 455 1.24 -16.23 6.06
C PHE A 455 1.12 -17.73 6.33
N ALA A 456 -0.06 -18.32 6.14
CA ALA A 456 -0.32 -19.71 6.43
C ALA A 456 -0.91 -20.47 5.24
N ASP A 457 -1.71 -19.82 4.37
CA ASP A 457 -2.38 -20.48 3.27
C ASP A 457 -1.57 -20.37 1.96
N PRO A 458 -1.04 -21.51 1.45
CA PRO A 458 -0.25 -21.53 0.21
C PRO A 458 -1.06 -21.12 -1.04
N LYS A 459 -2.39 -21.09 -0.95
CA LYS A 459 -3.26 -20.60 -2.03
C LYS A 459 -3.29 -19.08 -2.08
N ILE A 460 -2.93 -18.39 -0.98
CA ILE A 460 -2.88 -16.93 -0.89
C ILE A 460 -1.45 -16.45 -1.11
N PHE A 461 -0.51 -16.81 -0.22
CA PHE A 461 0.86 -16.31 -0.36
C PHE A 461 1.94 -17.26 0.20
N ASP A 462 1.90 -17.63 1.48
CA ASP A 462 2.83 -18.51 2.23
C ASP A 462 4.32 -18.37 1.83
N PRO A 463 4.97 -17.22 2.08
CA PRO A 463 6.35 -16.99 1.66
C PRO A 463 7.36 -17.91 2.37
N ALA A 464 7.03 -18.46 3.53
CA ALA A 464 7.85 -19.42 4.26
C ALA A 464 7.71 -20.86 3.76
N LYS A 465 6.73 -21.14 2.91
CA LYS A 465 6.33 -22.50 2.49
C LYS A 465 6.00 -23.39 3.68
N TRP A 466 5.34 -22.81 4.67
CA TRP A 466 5.12 -23.44 5.97
C TRP A 466 3.96 -24.43 5.97
N ASN A 467 2.95 -24.29 5.16
CA ASN A 467 1.82 -25.20 4.95
C ASN A 467 1.48 -26.10 6.17
N ASP A 468 1.21 -25.48 7.32
CA ASP A 468 0.99 -26.17 8.60
C ASP A 468 -0.52 -26.41 8.84
N PRO A 469 -0.98 -27.68 8.98
CA PRO A 469 -2.40 -27.99 9.13
C PRO A 469 -3.05 -27.36 10.38
N GLN A 470 -2.31 -27.22 11.48
CA GLN A 470 -2.84 -26.61 12.70
C GLN A 470 -3.03 -25.11 12.52
N MET A 471 -2.06 -24.44 11.89
CA MET A 471 -2.19 -23.01 11.57
C MET A 471 -3.33 -22.77 10.59
N LEU A 472 -3.44 -23.57 9.53
CA LEU A 472 -4.56 -23.49 8.58
C LEU A 472 -5.92 -23.66 9.26
N SER A 473 -6.02 -24.58 10.24
CA SER A 473 -7.24 -24.75 11.04
C SER A 473 -7.58 -23.51 11.87
N LEU A 474 -6.57 -22.88 12.51
CA LEU A 474 -6.76 -21.67 13.30
C LEU A 474 -7.18 -20.48 12.41
N VAL A 475 -6.54 -20.33 11.25
CA VAL A 475 -6.91 -19.30 10.27
C VAL A 475 -8.34 -19.49 9.78
N ALA A 476 -8.72 -20.71 9.42
CA ALA A 476 -10.09 -21.00 8.97
C ALA A 476 -11.14 -20.81 10.09
N ALA A 477 -10.78 -21.12 11.33
CA ALA A 477 -11.67 -20.95 12.48
C ALA A 477 -11.91 -19.46 12.78
N GLN A 478 -10.85 -18.63 12.87
CA GLN A 478 -11.01 -17.21 13.16
C GLN A 478 -11.76 -16.46 12.05
N ALA A 479 -11.58 -16.83 10.77
CA ALA A 479 -12.27 -16.20 9.65
C ALA A 479 -13.80 -16.42 9.66
N ARG A 480 -14.27 -17.48 10.34
CA ARG A 480 -15.69 -17.88 10.41
C ARG A 480 -16.34 -17.59 11.75
N GLU A 481 -15.57 -17.22 12.77
CA GLU A 481 -16.07 -17.01 14.13
C GLU A 481 -16.77 -15.64 14.23
N LEU A 482 -18.09 -15.65 14.43
CA LEU A 482 -18.90 -14.45 14.51
C LEU A 482 -18.91 -13.80 15.90
N ASP A 483 -18.61 -14.57 16.96
CA ASP A 483 -18.41 -13.99 18.29
C ASP A 483 -17.04 -13.34 18.41
N ALA A 484 -17.01 -12.04 18.63
CA ALA A 484 -15.77 -11.26 18.67
C ALA A 484 -14.80 -11.72 19.79
N THR A 485 -15.32 -12.19 20.94
CA THR A 485 -14.49 -12.66 22.06
C THR A 485 -13.88 -14.01 21.75
N ALA A 486 -14.66 -14.94 21.21
CA ALA A 486 -14.17 -16.24 20.76
C ALA A 486 -13.15 -16.07 19.62
N ARG A 487 -13.42 -15.20 18.64
CA ARG A 487 -12.48 -14.89 17.56
C ARG A 487 -11.15 -14.34 18.08
N ALA A 488 -11.20 -13.38 19.01
CA ALA A 488 -10.00 -12.81 19.63
C ALA A 488 -9.15 -13.87 20.33
N ALA A 489 -9.78 -14.86 20.97
CA ALA A 489 -9.06 -15.98 21.59
C ALA A 489 -8.35 -16.86 20.55
N ILE A 490 -9.02 -17.18 19.43
CA ILE A 490 -8.43 -17.95 18.33
C ILE A 490 -7.25 -17.19 17.71
N ILE A 491 -7.40 -15.87 17.46
CA ILE A 491 -6.33 -15.02 16.92
C ILE A 491 -5.11 -15.00 17.84
N LYS A 492 -5.30 -14.89 19.16
CA LYS A 492 -4.19 -14.94 20.12
C LYS A 492 -3.51 -16.31 20.13
N GLN A 493 -4.29 -17.40 20.03
CA GLN A 493 -3.74 -18.75 19.90
C GLN A 493 -2.91 -18.89 18.62
N ALA A 494 -3.39 -18.36 17.49
CA ALA A 494 -2.68 -18.38 16.21
C ALA A 494 -1.34 -17.62 16.29
N GLN A 495 -1.31 -16.43 16.92
CA GLN A 495 -0.06 -15.68 17.14
C GLN A 495 0.94 -16.46 17.98
N GLY A 496 0.48 -17.06 19.07
CA GLY A 496 1.35 -17.87 19.95
C GLY A 496 1.90 -19.09 19.22
N TYR A 497 1.07 -19.78 18.45
CA TYR A 497 1.49 -20.95 17.69
C TYR A 497 2.48 -20.57 16.56
N MET A 498 2.20 -19.51 15.81
CA MET A 498 3.11 -19.02 14.79
C MET A 498 4.47 -18.62 15.38
N ALA A 499 4.46 -17.96 16.55
CA ALA A 499 5.69 -17.60 17.24
C ALA A 499 6.47 -18.84 17.70
N ASP A 500 5.80 -19.88 18.22
CA ASP A 500 6.47 -21.14 18.63
C ASP A 500 7.09 -21.87 17.43
N GLN A 501 6.40 -21.95 16.29
CA GLN A 501 6.93 -22.59 15.09
C GLN A 501 7.96 -21.74 14.34
N THR A 502 7.94 -20.45 14.53
CA THR A 502 8.89 -19.44 14.02
C THR A 502 9.18 -19.54 12.50
N PRO A 503 8.18 -19.62 11.62
CA PRO A 503 8.42 -19.50 10.19
C PRO A 503 8.79 -18.07 9.79
N TYR A 504 8.44 -17.11 10.65
CA TYR A 504 8.69 -15.67 10.51
C TYR A 504 9.30 -15.09 11.78
N VAL A 505 10.03 -13.98 11.64
CA VAL A 505 10.47 -13.17 12.78
C VAL A 505 10.11 -11.71 12.52
N PRO A 506 9.12 -11.13 13.24
CA PRO A 506 8.78 -9.71 13.09
C PRO A 506 9.98 -8.86 13.51
N VAL A 507 10.26 -7.80 12.74
CA VAL A 507 11.40 -6.90 12.96
C VAL A 507 10.92 -5.52 13.41
N PHE A 508 10.15 -4.82 12.56
CA PHE A 508 9.61 -3.50 12.89
C PHE A 508 8.30 -3.21 12.15
N GLN A 509 7.51 -2.33 12.74
CA GLN A 509 6.37 -1.67 12.14
C GLN A 509 6.81 -0.31 11.60
N ILE A 510 6.41 0.04 10.39
CA ILE A 510 6.65 1.36 9.81
C ILE A 510 5.64 2.38 10.34
N SER A 511 5.98 3.68 10.27
CA SER A 511 5.04 4.79 10.42
C SER A 511 4.87 5.50 9.08
N GLN A 512 3.71 6.12 8.86
CA GLN A 512 3.50 7.00 7.73
C GLN A 512 3.92 8.43 8.06
N PHE A 513 4.41 9.15 7.05
CA PHE A 513 4.77 10.55 7.18
C PHE A 513 4.34 11.34 5.95
N ALA A 514 3.94 12.58 6.18
CA ALA A 514 3.85 13.60 5.16
C ALA A 514 4.56 14.86 5.67
N SER A 515 5.43 15.44 4.87
CA SER A 515 5.98 16.77 5.10
C SER A 515 5.27 17.76 4.18
N SER A 516 4.86 18.90 4.69
CA SER A 516 4.13 19.88 3.89
C SER A 516 4.56 21.31 4.21
N ALA A 517 4.30 22.23 3.27
CA ALA A 517 4.28 23.64 3.58
C ALA A 517 3.24 23.92 4.68
N ASP A 518 3.49 24.90 5.55
CA ASP A 518 2.61 25.27 6.68
C ASP A 518 1.27 25.88 6.23
N SER A 519 1.21 26.33 4.96
CA SER A 519 -0.02 26.78 4.31
C SER A 519 -1.02 25.66 4.01
N VAL A 520 -0.59 24.37 4.04
CA VAL A 520 -1.45 23.22 3.75
C VAL A 520 -2.05 22.65 5.03
N SER A 521 -3.32 22.29 4.97
CA SER A 521 -4.07 21.61 6.05
C SER A 521 -4.91 20.47 5.50
N GLY A 522 -5.54 19.69 6.38
CA GLY A 522 -6.38 18.55 5.99
C GLY A 522 -5.62 17.28 5.65
N ILE A 523 -4.32 17.19 5.98
CA ILE A 523 -3.54 15.98 5.82
C ILE A 523 -3.99 14.95 6.86
N VAL A 524 -4.51 13.82 6.37
CA VAL A 524 -4.90 12.67 7.17
C VAL A 524 -4.12 11.46 6.65
N LEU A 525 -3.39 10.80 7.54
CA LEU A 525 -2.62 9.60 7.26
C LEU A 525 -3.34 8.41 7.89
N ASP A 526 -4.22 7.82 7.12
CA ASP A 526 -5.07 6.71 7.57
C ASP A 526 -4.29 5.40 7.74
N PRO A 527 -4.73 4.52 8.64
CA PRO A 527 -4.19 3.16 8.75
C PRO A 527 -4.24 2.36 7.43
N ILE A 528 -5.22 2.61 6.55
CA ILE A 528 -5.28 2.00 5.21
C ILE A 528 -4.21 2.55 4.25
N GLN A 529 -3.40 3.52 4.68
CA GLN A 529 -2.27 4.10 3.95
C GLN A 529 -2.63 4.79 2.62
N ILE A 530 -3.87 5.22 2.45
CA ILE A 530 -4.34 5.95 1.28
C ILE A 530 -4.44 7.44 1.61
N PHE A 531 -3.99 8.29 0.68
CA PHE A 531 -3.97 9.74 0.86
C PHE A 531 -5.25 10.38 0.31
N ARG A 532 -5.97 11.10 1.18
CA ARG A 532 -7.30 11.66 0.89
C ARG A 532 -7.18 13.06 0.33
N TYR A 533 -7.11 13.21 -0.98
CA TYR A 533 -6.97 14.51 -1.64
C TYR A 533 -8.14 15.46 -1.36
N TRP A 534 -9.36 14.96 -1.17
CA TRP A 534 -10.55 15.79 -0.96
C TRP A 534 -10.60 16.50 0.40
N LEU A 535 -9.76 16.09 1.35
CA LEU A 535 -9.62 16.75 2.65
C LEU A 535 -8.60 17.88 2.62
N LEU A 536 -7.74 17.92 1.61
CA LEU A 536 -6.66 18.89 1.52
C LEU A 536 -7.18 20.31 1.25
N GLU A 537 -6.59 21.27 1.94
CA GLU A 537 -6.88 22.70 1.78
C GLU A 537 -5.59 23.50 1.85
N LYS A 538 -5.40 24.46 0.96
CA LYS A 538 -4.28 25.39 0.95
C LYS A 538 -4.78 26.78 1.28
N LYS A 539 -4.22 27.39 2.31
CA LYS A 539 -4.47 28.79 2.69
C LYS A 539 -3.80 29.70 1.66
N GLY A 540 -4.53 30.77 1.28
CA GLY A 540 -4.02 31.81 0.36
C GLY A 540 -3.00 32.72 0.99
#